data_47ca08cc8b95e7ae0c3764a472be7d4d
#
_entry.id   47ca08cc8b95e7ae0c3764a472be7d4d
#
_cell.length_a   1.000
_cell.length_b   1.000
_cell.length_c   1.000
_cell.angle_alpha   90.00
_cell.angle_beta   90.00
_cell.angle_gamma   90.00
#
_symmetry.space_group_name_H-M   'P 1'
#
loop_
_entity.id
_entity.type
_entity.pdbx_description
1 polymer ?
#
loop_
_entity_poly.entity_id
_entity_poly.type
_entity_poly.pdbx_seq_one_letter_code
_entity_poly.pdbx_strand_id
1 'polypeptide(L)'
;MAAYYVWSGATGSANGTSWANAYTTLATAFTGKAAGDTFYVAHDHAESAAAVLTLTGPGTSTSPIKIICVNRAGSVPPVSADRRATAQVITTSNNNITIAGWSHYDGVIFSAGTGSTSSASIILCSASYQWLRFDNCSFRFPITGSSGGSLVAGSSGGNNGGTYVELNNTTMSFAGSNAAVPAIQLTGTMKWRNTPAALLTFNNTAGLVVPIAALKGAQFECVGVDLSAIPAGVPLANLIAGAVQGSRATFLDCKLNPAALKSSARTAVTPYVEIDFYRSGSSGVNYNVYSQRIGGDLSEETTIVRTGGAVDGATSLSWKVVTAAASFCNFSFPFECPPIVFKVTAGTPVTATVEGVWGAGVVPNDDECWVDVEYLGDASSPQGAFVSDGKADLLTAAAPQTASTATWGGSTTKFKLAVAFTPAQSGLAYARVKCAKPATTFYIDPMVVQT
;
A
#
# COMPACT_ATOMS: atom_id res chain seq x y z
N MET A 1 -7.00 3.87 -35.40
CA MET A 1 -7.33 4.65 -34.20
C MET A 1 -8.00 5.93 -34.65
N ALA A 2 -9.26 6.10 -34.29
CA ALA A 2 -10.02 7.31 -34.56
C ALA A 2 -9.98 8.26 -33.35
N ALA A 3 -10.27 9.54 -33.60
CA ALA A 3 -10.40 10.55 -32.56
C ALA A 3 -11.86 11.07 -32.54
N TYR A 4 -12.40 11.15 -31.34
CA TYR A 4 -13.77 11.62 -31.10
C TYR A 4 -13.79 12.74 -30.08
N TYR A 5 -14.79 13.60 -30.14
CA TYR A 5 -14.98 14.73 -29.25
C TYR A 5 -16.19 14.50 -28.34
N VAL A 6 -16.02 14.84 -27.05
CA VAL A 6 -17.07 14.73 -26.02
C VAL A 6 -17.23 16.07 -25.31
N TRP A 7 -18.44 16.63 -25.35
CA TRP A 7 -18.77 17.89 -24.70
C TRP A 7 -20.27 18.00 -24.41
N SER A 8 -20.62 18.14 -23.14
CA SER A 8 -22.02 18.22 -22.70
C SER A 8 -22.82 19.38 -23.24
N GLY A 9 -22.16 20.45 -23.70
CA GLY A 9 -22.80 21.62 -24.34
C GLY A 9 -22.95 21.52 -25.85
N ALA A 10 -22.64 20.38 -26.48
CA ALA A 10 -22.81 20.24 -27.94
C ALA A 10 -24.27 20.15 -28.32
N THR A 11 -24.63 20.82 -29.43
CA THR A 11 -25.99 20.87 -29.95
C THR A 11 -26.14 20.31 -31.38
N GLY A 12 -25.05 19.80 -31.94
CA GLY A 12 -25.01 19.23 -33.27
C GLY A 12 -25.46 17.78 -33.35
N SER A 13 -24.94 17.03 -34.32
CA SER A 13 -25.39 15.67 -34.66
C SER A 13 -24.96 14.58 -33.67
N ALA A 14 -24.21 14.91 -32.65
CA ALA A 14 -23.69 13.99 -31.62
C ALA A 14 -22.97 12.75 -32.20
N ASN A 15 -22.16 12.92 -33.24
CA ASN A 15 -21.38 11.87 -33.89
C ASN A 15 -19.89 11.89 -33.50
N GLY A 16 -19.48 12.87 -32.71
CA GLY A 16 -18.11 13.00 -32.18
C GLY A 16 -17.05 13.47 -33.19
N THR A 17 -17.42 13.96 -34.37
CA THR A 17 -16.46 14.34 -35.43
C THR A 17 -15.85 15.73 -35.25
N SER A 18 -16.44 16.56 -34.40
CA SER A 18 -15.99 17.92 -34.07
C SER A 18 -16.57 18.35 -32.72
N TRP A 19 -16.12 19.48 -32.19
CA TRP A 19 -16.69 20.04 -30.96
C TRP A 19 -18.18 20.38 -31.10
N ALA A 20 -18.60 20.91 -32.26
CA ALA A 20 -20.01 21.23 -32.53
C ALA A 20 -20.88 19.97 -32.56
N ASN A 21 -20.33 18.85 -33.05
CA ASN A 21 -21.00 17.56 -33.18
C ASN A 21 -20.52 16.55 -32.11
N ALA A 22 -19.96 17.01 -30.99
CA ALA A 22 -19.45 16.18 -29.96
C ALA A 22 -20.54 15.28 -29.31
N TYR A 23 -20.15 14.15 -28.78
CA TYR A 23 -21.01 13.37 -27.89
C TYR A 23 -21.27 14.16 -26.62
N THR A 24 -22.49 14.12 -26.10
CA THR A 24 -22.85 14.85 -24.89
C THR A 24 -22.53 14.09 -23.61
N THR A 25 -22.29 12.78 -23.71
CA THR A 25 -21.88 11.91 -22.57
C THR A 25 -20.79 10.93 -22.96
N LEU A 26 -19.97 10.52 -22.00
CA LEU A 26 -18.92 9.50 -22.21
C LEU A 26 -19.52 8.13 -22.54
N ALA A 27 -20.60 7.75 -21.88
CA ALA A 27 -21.25 6.45 -22.14
C ALA A 27 -21.72 6.32 -23.59
N THR A 28 -22.33 7.37 -24.13
CA THR A 28 -22.75 7.41 -25.55
C THR A 28 -21.53 7.39 -26.47
N ALA A 29 -20.47 8.12 -26.10
CA ALA A 29 -19.25 8.21 -26.90
C ALA A 29 -18.57 6.84 -27.09
N PHE A 30 -18.67 5.93 -26.15
CA PHE A 30 -18.02 4.60 -26.22
C PHE A 30 -18.80 3.61 -27.10
N THR A 31 -20.09 3.87 -27.35
CA THR A 31 -20.94 2.95 -28.10
C THR A 31 -20.47 2.79 -29.55
N GLY A 32 -20.21 1.52 -29.93
CA GLY A 32 -19.82 1.17 -31.31
C GLY A 32 -18.42 1.66 -31.72
N LYS A 33 -17.53 1.94 -30.75
CA LYS A 33 -16.16 2.37 -31.01
C LYS A 33 -15.19 1.21 -30.96
N ALA A 34 -13.98 1.44 -31.47
CA ALA A 34 -12.95 0.43 -31.58
C ALA A 34 -11.88 0.56 -30.47
N ALA A 35 -11.17 -0.53 -30.23
CA ALA A 35 -10.01 -0.51 -29.38
C ALA A 35 -8.92 0.45 -29.91
N GLY A 36 -8.26 1.18 -29.01
CA GLY A 36 -7.22 2.14 -29.33
C GLY A 36 -7.73 3.53 -29.72
N ASP A 37 -9.04 3.73 -29.84
CA ASP A 37 -9.60 5.07 -30.13
C ASP A 37 -9.32 6.08 -29.03
N THR A 38 -9.27 7.36 -29.40
CA THR A 38 -9.02 8.49 -28.50
C THR A 38 -10.27 9.37 -28.39
N PHE A 39 -10.64 9.70 -27.15
CA PHE A 39 -11.75 10.58 -26.83
C PHE A 39 -11.22 11.87 -26.21
N TYR A 40 -11.35 12.99 -26.89
CA TYR A 40 -11.05 14.31 -26.35
C TYR A 40 -12.28 14.85 -25.62
N VAL A 41 -12.15 15.05 -24.32
CA VAL A 41 -13.22 15.58 -23.47
C VAL A 41 -12.97 17.06 -23.23
N ALA A 42 -13.96 17.90 -23.48
CA ALA A 42 -13.83 19.32 -23.25
C ALA A 42 -13.56 19.64 -21.77
N HIS A 43 -12.71 20.59 -21.47
CA HIS A 43 -12.38 21.01 -20.12
C HIS A 43 -13.58 21.55 -19.32
N ASP A 44 -14.60 22.05 -20.02
CA ASP A 44 -15.87 22.52 -19.50
C ASP A 44 -17.02 21.49 -19.67
N HIS A 45 -16.68 20.25 -19.96
CA HIS A 45 -17.64 19.15 -19.96
C HIS A 45 -18.12 18.88 -18.53
N ALA A 46 -19.45 18.81 -18.38
CA ALA A 46 -20.10 18.47 -17.13
C ALA A 46 -21.33 17.59 -17.42
N GLU A 47 -21.17 16.27 -17.33
CA GLU A 47 -22.30 15.34 -17.42
C GLU A 47 -22.78 14.94 -16.05
N SER A 48 -24.11 14.83 -15.86
CA SER A 48 -24.72 14.41 -14.61
C SER A 48 -25.79 13.35 -14.89
N ALA A 49 -25.70 12.22 -14.18
CA ALA A 49 -26.66 11.13 -14.27
C ALA A 49 -27.43 10.96 -12.95
N ALA A 50 -28.76 10.89 -13.03
CA ALA A 50 -29.65 10.59 -11.91
C ALA A 50 -29.88 9.08 -11.73
N ALA A 51 -29.07 8.25 -12.37
CA ALA A 51 -29.06 6.78 -12.28
C ALA A 51 -27.62 6.29 -12.18
N VAL A 52 -27.44 5.01 -11.93
CA VAL A 52 -26.12 4.36 -11.98
C VAL A 52 -25.50 4.58 -13.37
N LEU A 53 -24.28 5.11 -13.39
CA LEU A 53 -23.53 5.36 -14.62
C LEU A 53 -22.49 4.26 -14.84
N THR A 54 -22.56 3.61 -16.01
CA THR A 54 -21.58 2.60 -16.40
C THR A 54 -20.79 3.09 -17.62
N LEU A 55 -19.46 3.14 -17.47
CA LEU A 55 -18.50 3.51 -18.49
C LEU A 55 -17.66 2.29 -18.86
N THR A 56 -18.09 1.50 -19.83
CA THR A 56 -17.33 0.37 -20.33
C THR A 56 -16.55 0.76 -21.59
N GLY A 57 -15.26 0.96 -21.42
CA GLY A 57 -14.38 1.31 -22.53
C GLY A 57 -14.23 0.15 -23.52
N PRO A 58 -14.33 0.39 -24.84
CA PRO A 58 -14.19 -0.65 -25.89
C PRO A 58 -12.73 -1.09 -26.10
N GLY A 59 -11.77 -0.65 -25.28
CA GLY A 59 -10.36 -1.01 -25.35
C GLY A 59 -10.11 -2.50 -25.12
N THR A 60 -8.93 -2.94 -25.50
CA THR A 60 -8.38 -4.28 -25.21
C THR A 60 -7.07 -4.17 -24.44
N SER A 61 -6.56 -5.28 -23.93
CA SER A 61 -5.28 -5.31 -23.19
C SER A 61 -4.10 -4.79 -24.02
N THR A 62 -4.14 -4.96 -25.35
CA THR A 62 -3.08 -4.50 -26.27
C THR A 62 -3.38 -3.14 -26.90
N SER A 63 -4.62 -2.67 -26.85
CA SER A 63 -5.06 -1.44 -27.46
C SER A 63 -6.10 -0.73 -26.56
N PRO A 64 -5.70 -0.21 -25.39
CA PRO A 64 -6.61 0.52 -24.51
C PRO A 64 -7.07 1.82 -25.19
N ILE A 65 -8.30 2.24 -24.89
CA ILE A 65 -8.76 3.55 -25.32
C ILE A 65 -8.14 4.65 -24.46
N LYS A 66 -8.11 5.88 -25.01
CA LYS A 66 -7.62 7.06 -24.29
C LYS A 66 -8.74 8.10 -24.17
N ILE A 67 -8.94 8.60 -22.97
CA ILE A 67 -9.88 9.65 -22.63
C ILE A 67 -9.09 10.82 -22.06
N ILE A 68 -9.02 11.94 -22.81
CA ILE A 68 -8.11 13.03 -22.48
C ILE A 68 -8.91 14.33 -22.36
N CYS A 69 -8.89 14.95 -21.18
CA CYS A 69 -9.46 16.26 -20.95
C CYS A 69 -8.59 17.34 -21.60
N VAL A 70 -9.21 18.19 -22.42
CA VAL A 70 -8.51 19.23 -23.20
C VAL A 70 -9.27 20.55 -23.25
N ASN A 71 -8.53 21.64 -23.44
CA ASN A 71 -9.11 22.92 -23.78
C ASN A 71 -9.72 22.86 -25.18
N ARG A 72 -11.05 22.84 -25.27
CA ARG A 72 -11.75 22.78 -26.57
C ARG A 72 -11.57 24.03 -27.46
N ALA A 73 -11.11 25.14 -26.90
CA ALA A 73 -10.74 26.35 -27.65
C ALA A 73 -9.27 26.33 -28.14
N GLY A 74 -8.54 25.26 -27.83
CA GLY A 74 -7.16 25.03 -28.25
C GLY A 74 -7.04 24.48 -29.67
N SER A 75 -6.00 23.73 -29.90
CA SER A 75 -5.68 23.12 -31.20
C SER A 75 -6.70 22.05 -31.63
N VAL A 76 -6.87 21.87 -32.92
CA VAL A 76 -7.70 20.80 -33.51
C VAL A 76 -6.86 20.09 -34.58
N PRO A 77 -6.47 18.83 -34.39
CA PRO A 77 -6.68 18.03 -33.16
C PRO A 77 -5.92 18.59 -31.94
N PRO A 78 -6.39 18.32 -30.71
CA PRO A 78 -5.74 18.78 -29.49
C PRO A 78 -4.30 18.28 -29.34
N VAL A 79 -3.43 19.14 -28.81
CA VAL A 79 -2.01 18.83 -28.53
C VAL A 79 -1.75 18.77 -27.01
N SER A 80 -0.55 18.38 -26.60
CA SER A 80 -0.21 18.22 -25.18
C SER A 80 -0.41 19.49 -24.35
N ALA A 81 -0.20 20.69 -24.93
CA ALA A 81 -0.41 21.97 -24.25
C ALA A 81 -1.90 22.26 -23.95
N ASP A 82 -2.81 21.60 -24.66
CA ASP A 82 -4.26 21.76 -24.47
C ASP A 82 -4.79 20.92 -23.28
N ARG A 83 -4.01 20.04 -22.69
CA ARG A 83 -4.46 19.19 -21.55
C ARG A 83 -4.97 20.03 -20.39
N ARG A 84 -6.05 19.56 -19.78
CA ARG A 84 -6.69 20.15 -18.61
C ARG A 84 -7.12 19.01 -17.67
N ALA A 85 -7.59 19.37 -16.47
CA ALA A 85 -8.04 18.41 -15.44
C ALA A 85 -9.36 18.88 -14.78
N THR A 86 -10.32 19.31 -15.59
CA THR A 86 -11.57 19.94 -15.09
C THR A 86 -12.85 19.35 -15.65
N ALA A 87 -12.78 18.43 -16.61
CA ALA A 87 -13.96 17.72 -17.11
C ALA A 87 -14.62 16.90 -16.00
N GLN A 88 -15.95 16.95 -15.89
CA GLN A 88 -16.68 16.32 -14.78
C GLN A 88 -17.66 15.26 -15.27
N VAL A 89 -17.67 14.14 -14.57
CA VAL A 89 -18.61 13.03 -14.71
C VAL A 89 -19.23 12.77 -13.34
N ILE A 90 -20.53 13.01 -13.21
CA ILE A 90 -21.21 13.09 -11.92
C ILE A 90 -22.39 12.13 -11.88
N THR A 91 -22.61 11.47 -10.74
CA THR A 91 -23.90 10.86 -10.40
C THR A 91 -24.52 11.57 -9.20
N THR A 92 -25.85 11.65 -9.18
CA THR A 92 -26.60 12.23 -8.07
C THR A 92 -27.26 11.15 -7.20
N SER A 93 -27.71 11.52 -6.03
CA SER A 93 -28.31 10.59 -5.05
C SER A 93 -27.33 9.45 -4.70
N ASN A 94 -27.80 8.26 -4.40
CA ASN A 94 -26.98 7.11 -4.05
C ASN A 94 -26.51 6.28 -5.27
N ASN A 95 -26.34 6.91 -6.41
CA ASN A 95 -25.96 6.22 -7.65
C ASN A 95 -24.44 6.08 -7.78
N ASN A 96 -24.03 4.89 -8.12
CA ASN A 96 -22.63 4.55 -8.37
C ASN A 96 -22.14 5.02 -9.75
N ILE A 97 -20.83 5.17 -9.88
CA ILE A 97 -20.13 5.20 -11.17
C ILE A 97 -19.35 3.90 -11.30
N THR A 98 -19.57 3.15 -12.38
CA THR A 98 -18.80 1.96 -12.72
C THR A 98 -17.91 2.25 -13.93
N ILE A 99 -16.61 2.02 -13.80
CA ILE A 99 -15.63 2.20 -14.88
C ILE A 99 -14.97 0.83 -15.13
N ALA A 100 -15.05 0.36 -16.37
CA ALA A 100 -14.65 -0.98 -16.76
C ALA A 100 -13.90 -1.01 -18.08
N GLY A 101 -13.26 -2.15 -18.37
CA GLY A 101 -12.51 -2.38 -19.62
C GLY A 101 -11.03 -2.04 -19.51
N TRP A 102 -10.43 -1.68 -20.64
CA TRP A 102 -9.02 -1.27 -20.78
C TRP A 102 -8.97 0.18 -21.23
N SER A 103 -8.77 1.09 -20.30
CA SER A 103 -8.89 2.51 -20.55
C SER A 103 -7.85 3.34 -19.81
N HIS A 104 -7.39 4.41 -20.45
CA HIS A 104 -6.54 5.42 -19.87
C HIS A 104 -7.29 6.76 -19.84
N TYR A 105 -7.56 7.27 -18.65
CA TYR A 105 -8.17 8.56 -18.39
C TYR A 105 -7.12 9.59 -17.99
N ASP A 106 -7.17 10.80 -18.56
CA ASP A 106 -6.29 11.91 -18.22
C ASP A 106 -7.12 13.19 -17.99
N GLY A 107 -7.09 13.71 -16.75
CA GLY A 107 -7.69 14.98 -16.38
C GLY A 107 -9.20 14.97 -16.14
N VAL A 108 -9.81 13.82 -15.82
CA VAL A 108 -11.25 13.71 -15.57
C VAL A 108 -11.55 13.65 -14.07
N ILE A 109 -12.57 14.35 -13.63
CA ILE A 109 -13.12 14.35 -12.28
C ILE A 109 -14.36 13.46 -12.25
N PHE A 110 -14.32 12.38 -11.48
CA PHE A 110 -15.45 11.50 -11.24
C PHE A 110 -16.03 11.79 -9.85
N SER A 111 -17.33 12.10 -9.78
CA SER A 111 -18.01 12.44 -8.53
C SER A 111 -19.24 11.58 -8.35
N ALA A 112 -19.20 10.63 -7.39
CA ALA A 112 -20.32 9.74 -7.12
C ALA A 112 -21.15 10.22 -5.94
N GLY A 113 -22.49 10.22 -6.11
CA GLY A 113 -23.42 10.47 -5.03
C GLY A 113 -23.59 11.92 -4.62
N THR A 114 -23.49 12.85 -5.56
CA THR A 114 -23.70 14.29 -5.28
C THR A 114 -25.08 14.54 -4.71
N GLY A 115 -25.14 15.22 -3.57
CA GLY A 115 -26.40 15.52 -2.85
C GLY A 115 -26.95 14.33 -2.06
N SER A 116 -26.24 13.22 -1.96
CA SER A 116 -26.67 12.06 -1.17
C SER A 116 -26.27 12.15 0.30
N THR A 117 -27.13 11.60 1.17
CA THR A 117 -26.80 11.25 2.56
C THR A 117 -26.56 9.75 2.75
N SER A 118 -26.77 8.96 1.70
CA SER A 118 -26.52 7.52 1.65
C SER A 118 -25.20 7.21 0.95
N SER A 119 -24.80 5.93 0.90
CA SER A 119 -23.56 5.52 0.23
C SER A 119 -23.69 5.57 -1.29
N ALA A 120 -22.63 6.01 -1.98
CA ALA A 120 -22.40 5.77 -3.40
C ALA A 120 -20.93 5.45 -3.60
N SER A 121 -20.61 4.63 -4.60
CA SER A 121 -19.25 4.18 -4.85
C SER A 121 -18.80 4.47 -6.28
N ILE A 122 -17.49 4.61 -6.45
CA ILE A 122 -16.86 4.50 -7.77
C ILE A 122 -16.26 3.10 -7.83
N ILE A 123 -16.75 2.29 -8.77
CA ILE A 123 -16.35 0.89 -8.95
C ILE A 123 -15.43 0.81 -10.17
N LEU A 124 -14.21 0.40 -9.95
CA LEU A 124 -13.19 0.23 -10.98
C LEU A 124 -12.99 -1.26 -11.27
N CYS A 125 -12.91 -1.64 -12.52
CA CYS A 125 -12.71 -3.02 -12.95
C CYS A 125 -13.80 -3.97 -12.43
N SER A 126 -15.02 -3.83 -12.94
CA SER A 126 -16.16 -4.69 -12.55
C SER A 126 -16.08 -6.15 -13.02
N ALA A 127 -15.06 -6.52 -13.81
CA ALA A 127 -14.75 -7.86 -14.27
C ALA A 127 -13.28 -8.21 -14.12
N SER A 128 -12.93 -9.50 -14.20
CA SER A 128 -11.55 -9.99 -14.11
C SER A 128 -10.67 -9.50 -15.26
N TYR A 129 -9.38 -9.42 -15.03
CA TYR A 129 -8.34 -9.09 -16.02
C TYR A 129 -8.50 -7.73 -16.71
N GLN A 130 -9.19 -6.79 -16.08
CA GLN A 130 -9.31 -5.42 -16.58
C GLN A 130 -8.13 -4.56 -16.10
N TRP A 131 -7.80 -3.54 -16.90
CA TRP A 131 -6.77 -2.56 -16.58
C TRP A 131 -7.28 -1.14 -16.83
N LEU A 132 -7.15 -0.32 -15.79
CA LEU A 132 -7.52 1.10 -15.83
C LEU A 132 -6.33 1.94 -15.36
N ARG A 133 -6.07 3.02 -16.07
CA ARG A 133 -5.10 4.04 -15.68
C ARG A 133 -5.75 5.40 -15.60
N PHE A 134 -5.42 6.14 -14.57
CA PHE A 134 -5.89 7.49 -14.31
C PHE A 134 -4.70 8.41 -14.06
N ASP A 135 -4.48 9.37 -14.95
CA ASP A 135 -3.48 10.41 -14.82
C ASP A 135 -4.18 11.75 -14.57
N ASN A 136 -3.71 12.54 -13.60
CA ASN A 136 -4.25 13.87 -13.28
C ASN A 136 -5.77 13.90 -13.02
N CYS A 137 -6.33 12.80 -12.55
CA CYS A 137 -7.76 12.64 -12.29
C CYS A 137 -8.12 12.99 -10.85
N SER A 138 -9.42 13.01 -10.56
CA SER A 138 -9.93 13.16 -9.20
C SER A 138 -11.13 12.25 -8.97
N PHE A 139 -11.13 11.50 -7.86
CA PHE A 139 -12.29 10.74 -7.38
C PHE A 139 -12.93 11.47 -6.20
N ARG A 140 -14.19 11.83 -6.31
CA ARG A 140 -14.91 12.58 -5.29
C ARG A 140 -16.13 11.83 -4.78
N PHE A 141 -16.27 11.80 -3.48
CA PHE A 141 -17.40 11.24 -2.76
C PHE A 141 -17.99 12.33 -1.86
N PRO A 142 -18.82 13.23 -2.43
CA PRO A 142 -19.37 14.37 -1.70
C PRO A 142 -20.53 14.02 -0.77
N ILE A 143 -20.69 12.76 -0.45
CA ILE A 143 -21.67 12.19 0.46
C ILE A 143 -21.33 12.61 1.88
N THR A 144 -22.26 13.25 2.58
CA THR A 144 -22.01 13.77 3.95
C THR A 144 -22.50 12.85 5.07
N GLY A 145 -23.23 11.79 4.74
CA GLY A 145 -23.76 10.84 5.72
C GLY A 145 -22.71 9.87 6.29
N SER A 146 -23.08 9.20 7.38
CA SER A 146 -22.24 8.20 8.07
C SER A 146 -21.95 6.94 7.25
N SER A 147 -22.70 6.68 6.20
CA SER A 147 -22.45 5.57 5.27
C SER A 147 -21.34 5.89 4.27
N GLY A 148 -21.06 7.17 4.01
CA GLY A 148 -19.98 7.65 3.16
C GLY A 148 -19.87 6.99 1.79
N GLY A 149 -18.94 7.45 0.99
CA GLY A 149 -18.60 6.84 -0.30
C GLY A 149 -17.31 6.03 -0.22
N SER A 150 -17.11 5.11 -1.15
CA SER A 150 -15.88 4.34 -1.26
C SER A 150 -15.45 4.14 -2.72
N LEU A 151 -14.14 4.06 -2.91
CA LEU A 151 -13.53 3.58 -4.14
C LEU A 151 -13.39 2.06 -4.05
N VAL A 152 -14.03 1.35 -4.97
CA VAL A 152 -13.95 -0.12 -5.03
C VAL A 152 -13.14 -0.51 -6.26
N ALA A 153 -11.97 -1.07 -6.07
CA ALA A 153 -11.13 -1.58 -7.16
C ALA A 153 -11.25 -3.10 -7.24
N GLY A 154 -11.93 -3.57 -8.26
CA GLY A 154 -12.37 -4.94 -8.43
C GLY A 154 -13.82 -5.14 -7.98
N SER A 155 -14.37 -6.34 -8.16
CA SER A 155 -15.75 -6.65 -7.76
C SER A 155 -15.83 -6.99 -6.28
N SER A 156 -16.82 -6.46 -5.61
CA SER A 156 -17.18 -6.84 -4.23
C SER A 156 -17.56 -8.32 -4.04
N GLY A 157 -17.79 -9.05 -5.12
CA GLY A 157 -18.09 -10.48 -5.15
C GLY A 157 -16.87 -11.41 -5.08
N GLY A 158 -15.67 -10.89 -5.00
CA GLY A 158 -14.49 -11.65 -4.61
C GLY A 158 -13.79 -12.48 -5.68
N ASN A 159 -14.23 -12.49 -6.93
CA ASN A 159 -13.67 -13.39 -7.96
C ASN A 159 -12.87 -12.69 -9.07
N ASN A 160 -12.65 -11.37 -8.99
CA ASN A 160 -12.02 -10.62 -10.07
C ASN A 160 -10.48 -10.62 -9.95
N GLY A 161 -9.89 -11.79 -10.13
CA GLY A 161 -8.43 -11.90 -10.21
C GLY A 161 -7.87 -11.16 -11.43
N GLY A 162 -6.65 -10.61 -11.26
CA GLY A 162 -5.91 -9.99 -12.36
C GLY A 162 -6.40 -8.58 -12.75
N THR A 163 -7.23 -7.93 -11.95
CA THR A 163 -7.56 -6.51 -12.14
C THR A 163 -6.37 -5.64 -11.73
N TYR A 164 -6.12 -4.59 -12.52
CA TYR A 164 -5.02 -3.68 -12.29
C TYR A 164 -5.48 -2.22 -12.45
N VAL A 165 -5.30 -1.42 -11.42
CA VAL A 165 -5.61 0.01 -11.41
C VAL A 165 -4.35 0.81 -11.15
N GLU A 166 -4.05 1.76 -12.01
CA GLU A 166 -2.93 2.68 -11.85
C GLU A 166 -3.45 4.12 -11.72
N LEU A 167 -3.05 4.77 -10.64
CA LEU A 167 -3.37 6.16 -10.33
C LEU A 167 -2.06 6.96 -10.29
N ASN A 168 -1.94 7.98 -11.13
CA ASN A 168 -0.77 8.83 -11.17
C ASN A 168 -1.22 10.30 -11.07
N ASN A 169 -0.70 11.03 -10.11
CA ASN A 169 -1.14 12.40 -9.81
C ASN A 169 -2.68 12.49 -9.72
N THR A 170 -3.31 11.51 -9.09
CA THR A 170 -4.78 11.39 -8.98
C THR A 170 -5.20 11.60 -7.54
N THR A 171 -6.07 12.58 -7.32
CA THR A 171 -6.53 12.98 -5.98
C THR A 171 -7.84 12.29 -5.59
N MET A 172 -8.13 12.24 -4.28
CA MET A 172 -9.38 11.71 -3.76
C MET A 172 -10.00 12.65 -2.72
N SER A 173 -11.32 12.58 -2.57
CA SER A 173 -12.06 13.32 -1.54
C SER A 173 -13.19 12.47 -0.99
N PHE A 174 -13.17 12.24 0.33
CA PHE A 174 -14.17 11.47 1.08
C PHE A 174 -14.80 12.38 2.14
N ALA A 175 -15.98 12.93 1.84
CA ALA A 175 -16.66 13.89 2.72
C ALA A 175 -17.42 13.24 3.90
N GLY A 176 -17.84 11.99 3.74
CA GLY A 176 -18.62 11.26 4.75
C GLY A 176 -17.75 10.59 5.84
N SER A 177 -18.30 10.51 7.04
CA SER A 177 -17.64 9.94 8.23
C SER A 177 -17.84 8.42 8.38
N ASN A 178 -17.74 7.66 7.29
CA ASN A 178 -17.95 6.21 7.35
C ASN A 178 -17.01 5.53 8.35
N ALA A 179 -17.58 4.86 9.35
CA ALA A 179 -16.85 4.11 10.36
C ALA A 179 -16.86 2.59 10.11
N ALA A 180 -17.67 2.11 9.17
CA ALA A 180 -17.84 0.69 8.91
C ALA A 180 -17.02 0.19 7.70
N VAL A 181 -16.86 1.06 6.69
CA VAL A 181 -16.23 0.67 5.42
C VAL A 181 -15.09 1.62 5.08
N PRO A 182 -13.87 1.11 4.88
CA PRO A 182 -12.73 1.92 4.47
C PRO A 182 -12.94 2.66 3.15
N ALA A 183 -12.19 3.73 2.98
CA ALA A 183 -12.29 4.61 1.82
C ALA A 183 -11.98 3.89 0.49
N ILE A 184 -11.03 2.95 0.52
CA ILE A 184 -10.64 2.13 -0.64
C ILE A 184 -10.85 0.66 -0.31
N GLN A 185 -11.60 -0.04 -1.14
CA GLN A 185 -11.81 -1.49 -1.08
C GLN A 185 -11.12 -2.14 -2.28
N LEU A 186 -10.22 -3.09 -2.04
CA LEU A 186 -9.35 -3.61 -3.07
C LEU A 186 -9.42 -5.14 -3.18
N THR A 187 -9.65 -5.66 -4.38
CA THR A 187 -9.64 -7.09 -4.69
C THR A 187 -8.58 -7.51 -5.72
N GLY A 188 -7.82 -6.59 -6.27
CA GLY A 188 -6.76 -6.83 -7.24
C GLY A 188 -5.51 -6.03 -6.92
N THR A 189 -4.85 -5.51 -7.92
CA THR A 189 -3.68 -4.64 -7.76
C THR A 189 -4.05 -3.19 -8.00
N MET A 190 -3.70 -2.33 -7.05
CA MET A 190 -3.77 -0.87 -7.22
C MET A 190 -2.41 -0.25 -6.95
N LYS A 191 -1.97 0.60 -7.86
CA LYS A 191 -0.76 1.44 -7.70
C LYS A 191 -1.14 2.90 -7.71
N TRP A 192 -0.83 3.61 -6.64
CA TRP A 192 -1.07 5.05 -6.52
C TRP A 192 0.25 5.80 -6.40
N ARG A 193 0.51 6.72 -7.33
CA ARG A 193 1.85 7.31 -7.49
C ARG A 193 1.82 8.81 -7.64
N ASN A 194 2.93 9.46 -7.25
CA ASN A 194 3.29 10.84 -7.56
C ASN A 194 2.16 11.84 -7.31
N THR A 195 1.48 11.72 -6.16
CA THR A 195 0.32 12.56 -5.86
C THR A 195 0.58 13.44 -4.64
N PRO A 196 1.08 14.67 -4.82
CA PRO A 196 1.13 15.65 -3.75
C PRO A 196 -0.30 16.05 -3.38
N ALA A 197 -0.57 16.22 -2.09
CA ALA A 197 -1.91 16.53 -1.56
C ALA A 197 -2.98 15.54 -2.09
N ALA A 198 -2.72 14.25 -1.94
CA ALA A 198 -3.51 13.17 -2.51
C ALA A 198 -4.95 13.12 -2.00
N LEU A 199 -5.17 13.51 -0.75
CA LEU A 199 -6.47 13.54 -0.11
C LEU A 199 -6.92 14.99 0.09
N LEU A 200 -7.85 15.45 -0.75
CA LEU A 200 -8.43 16.81 -0.66
C LEU A 200 -9.31 16.97 0.58
N THR A 201 -10.05 15.92 0.94
CA THR A 201 -10.84 15.79 2.17
C THR A 201 -10.85 14.33 2.57
N PHE A 202 -10.65 14.05 3.86
CA PHE A 202 -10.71 12.69 4.36
C PHE A 202 -11.41 12.65 5.73
N ASN A 203 -12.70 12.34 5.72
CA ASN A 203 -13.53 12.21 6.93
C ASN A 203 -13.86 10.75 7.27
N ASN A 204 -13.44 9.79 6.43
CA ASN A 204 -13.64 8.36 6.69
C ASN A 204 -12.86 7.95 7.95
N THR A 205 -13.52 7.29 8.90
CA THR A 205 -12.93 6.85 10.18
C THR A 205 -12.63 5.35 10.20
N ALA A 206 -13.14 4.57 9.24
CA ALA A 206 -12.82 3.16 9.12
C ALA A 206 -11.40 2.90 8.59
N GLY A 207 -10.79 3.86 7.90
CA GLY A 207 -9.43 3.76 7.39
C GLY A 207 -9.30 4.02 5.89
N LEU A 208 -8.04 4.04 5.40
CA LEU A 208 -7.78 4.32 3.99
C LEU A 208 -8.10 3.11 3.12
N VAL A 209 -7.45 1.99 3.34
CA VAL A 209 -7.56 0.82 2.46
C VAL A 209 -7.88 -0.45 3.23
N VAL A 210 -8.76 -1.27 2.67
CA VAL A 210 -8.97 -2.65 3.07
C VAL A 210 -8.73 -3.58 1.88
N PRO A 211 -7.82 -4.54 2.02
CA PRO A 211 -7.67 -5.59 1.03
C PRO A 211 -8.82 -6.61 1.20
N ILE A 212 -9.79 -6.54 0.30
CA ILE A 212 -10.91 -7.50 0.25
C ILE A 212 -10.66 -8.43 -0.91
N ALA A 213 -10.18 -9.63 -0.66
CA ALA A 213 -10.11 -10.61 -1.73
C ALA A 213 -10.56 -11.96 -1.20
N ALA A 214 -11.63 -12.50 -1.72
CA ALA A 214 -12.12 -13.81 -1.32
C ALA A 214 -11.21 -14.97 -1.78
N LEU A 215 -10.38 -14.79 -2.80
CA LEU A 215 -9.65 -15.91 -3.43
C LEU A 215 -8.19 -15.61 -3.83
N LYS A 216 -7.75 -14.36 -3.87
CA LYS A 216 -6.37 -13.99 -4.24
C LYS A 216 -5.95 -12.74 -3.47
N GLY A 217 -4.69 -12.68 -3.06
CA GLY A 217 -4.14 -11.56 -2.32
C GLY A 217 -4.29 -10.23 -3.05
N ALA A 218 -4.82 -9.22 -2.39
CA ALA A 218 -4.88 -7.86 -2.91
C ALA A 218 -3.51 -7.17 -2.75
N GLN A 219 -3.13 -6.35 -3.72
CA GLN A 219 -1.86 -5.62 -3.72
C GLN A 219 -2.13 -4.12 -3.81
N PHE A 220 -1.78 -3.39 -2.76
CA PHE A 220 -1.87 -1.93 -2.72
C PHE A 220 -0.47 -1.34 -2.64
N GLU A 221 -0.11 -0.49 -3.58
CA GLU A 221 1.20 0.16 -3.63
C GLU A 221 1.02 1.68 -3.72
N CYS A 222 1.52 2.41 -2.73
CA CYS A 222 1.62 3.87 -2.73
C CYS A 222 3.07 4.30 -2.89
N VAL A 223 3.37 5.17 -3.86
CA VAL A 223 4.72 5.67 -4.11
C VAL A 223 4.71 7.20 -4.27
N GLY A 224 5.38 7.92 -3.37
CA GLY A 224 5.44 9.38 -3.44
C GLY A 224 4.08 10.07 -3.28
N VAL A 225 3.22 9.55 -2.39
CA VAL A 225 1.85 10.03 -2.17
C VAL A 225 1.75 10.76 -0.84
N ASP A 226 1.14 11.94 -0.82
CA ASP A 226 0.86 12.68 0.41
C ASP A 226 -0.47 12.24 1.04
N LEU A 227 -0.38 11.44 2.08
CA LEU A 227 -1.50 10.92 2.89
C LEU A 227 -1.63 11.61 4.25
N SER A 228 -0.95 12.75 4.44
CA SER A 228 -0.94 13.46 5.73
C SER A 228 -2.30 14.01 6.18
N ALA A 229 -3.27 14.06 5.26
CA ALA A 229 -4.65 14.46 5.57
C ALA A 229 -5.46 13.37 6.30
N ILE A 230 -4.95 12.14 6.44
CA ILE A 230 -5.62 11.10 7.23
C ILE A 230 -5.59 11.50 8.70
N PRO A 231 -6.74 11.56 9.40
CA PRO A 231 -6.80 12.01 10.78
C PRO A 231 -6.03 11.12 11.76
N ALA A 232 -5.72 11.69 12.93
CA ALA A 232 -5.17 10.93 14.06
C ALA A 232 -6.08 9.76 14.44
N GLY A 233 -5.49 8.61 14.76
CA GLY A 233 -6.23 7.41 15.16
C GLY A 233 -6.95 6.67 14.04
N VAL A 234 -6.91 7.17 12.79
CA VAL A 234 -7.51 6.49 11.63
C VAL A 234 -6.46 5.58 10.98
N PRO A 235 -6.78 4.30 10.71
CA PRO A 235 -5.81 3.37 10.16
C PRO A 235 -5.54 3.59 8.66
N LEU A 236 -4.28 3.46 8.26
CA LEU A 236 -3.88 3.40 6.84
C LEU A 236 -4.35 2.09 6.20
N ALA A 237 -4.19 0.97 6.90
CA ALA A 237 -4.74 -0.31 6.48
C ALA A 237 -5.77 -0.82 7.50
N ASN A 238 -6.97 -1.14 7.03
CA ASN A 238 -8.00 -1.74 7.88
C ASN A 238 -8.01 -3.26 7.69
N LEU A 239 -7.88 -3.99 8.79
CA LEU A 239 -7.81 -5.45 8.82
C LEU A 239 -9.14 -6.03 9.28
N ILE A 240 -10.21 -5.74 8.54
CA ILE A 240 -11.53 -6.32 8.85
C ILE A 240 -11.57 -7.81 8.53
N ALA A 241 -12.50 -8.51 9.19
CA ALA A 241 -12.79 -9.90 8.91
C ALA A 241 -13.14 -10.08 7.41
N GLY A 242 -12.38 -10.91 6.70
CA GLY A 242 -12.53 -11.11 5.25
C GLY A 242 -11.29 -10.71 4.42
N ALA A 243 -10.29 -10.07 5.01
CA ALA A 243 -8.98 -9.94 4.37
C ALA A 243 -8.41 -11.33 4.06
N VAL A 244 -7.87 -11.52 2.86
CA VAL A 244 -7.43 -12.84 2.39
C VAL A 244 -5.92 -12.98 2.45
N GLN A 245 -5.49 -14.19 2.71
CA GLN A 245 -4.09 -14.58 2.74
C GLN A 245 -3.31 -14.10 1.51
N GLY A 246 -2.13 -13.52 1.75
CA GLY A 246 -1.25 -13.01 0.69
C GLY A 246 -1.57 -11.59 0.24
N SER A 247 -2.43 -10.85 0.94
CA SER A 247 -2.64 -9.43 0.67
C SER A 247 -1.47 -8.59 1.19
N ARG A 248 -1.14 -7.52 0.44
CA ARG A 248 -0.04 -6.62 0.79
C ARG A 248 -0.41 -5.17 0.57
N ALA A 249 0.01 -4.30 1.50
CA ALA A 249 -0.04 -2.85 1.34
C ALA A 249 1.38 -2.28 1.51
N THR A 250 1.89 -1.58 0.51
CA THR A 250 3.23 -0.99 0.52
C THR A 250 3.15 0.51 0.37
N PHE A 251 3.86 1.23 1.23
CA PHE A 251 3.98 2.69 1.22
C PHE A 251 5.46 3.05 1.05
N LEU A 252 5.82 3.61 -0.09
CA LEU A 252 7.18 3.98 -0.45
C LEU A 252 7.26 5.50 -0.67
N ASP A 253 8.17 6.18 0.02
CA ASP A 253 8.36 7.64 -0.06
C ASP A 253 7.07 8.45 0.18
N CYS A 254 6.14 7.93 1.00
CA CYS A 254 4.87 8.59 1.30
C CYS A 254 5.00 9.56 2.47
N LYS A 255 4.29 10.68 2.37
CA LYS A 255 4.12 11.60 3.50
C LYS A 255 2.88 11.16 4.31
N LEU A 256 3.06 10.90 5.60
CA LEU A 256 2.04 10.35 6.48
C LEU A 256 1.78 11.29 7.66
N ASN A 257 0.56 11.29 8.19
CA ASN A 257 0.28 11.86 9.50
C ASN A 257 0.90 10.94 10.59
N PRO A 258 1.79 11.44 11.46
CA PRO A 258 2.44 10.63 12.48
C PRO A 258 1.46 10.04 13.51
N ALA A 259 0.29 10.65 13.67
CA ALA A 259 -0.76 10.21 14.59
C ALA A 259 -1.79 9.27 13.93
N ALA A 260 -1.73 9.04 12.62
CA ALA A 260 -2.52 8.01 11.96
C ALA A 260 -2.03 6.62 12.38
N LEU A 261 -2.96 5.68 12.52
CA LEU A 261 -2.61 4.30 12.81
C LEU A 261 -2.10 3.61 11.54
N LYS A 262 -1.10 2.76 11.67
CA LYS A 262 -0.58 1.99 10.53
C LYS A 262 -1.58 0.93 10.10
N SER A 263 -2.21 0.26 11.06
CA SER A 263 -3.31 -0.68 10.83
C SER A 263 -4.39 -0.55 11.91
N SER A 264 -5.60 -1.05 11.62
CA SER A 264 -6.61 -1.28 12.65
C SER A 264 -6.21 -2.44 13.56
N ALA A 265 -6.82 -2.51 14.74
CA ALA A 265 -6.75 -3.71 15.57
C ALA A 265 -7.43 -4.90 14.84
N ARG A 266 -6.91 -6.09 15.04
CA ARG A 266 -7.55 -7.32 14.56
C ARG A 266 -8.73 -7.69 15.46
N THR A 267 -9.81 -8.13 14.83
CA THR A 267 -11.01 -8.57 15.55
C THR A 267 -11.31 -10.06 15.39
N ALA A 268 -10.61 -10.75 14.47
CA ALA A 268 -10.81 -12.17 14.18
C ALA A 268 -9.51 -12.81 13.66
N VAL A 269 -9.50 -14.13 13.53
CA VAL A 269 -8.46 -14.85 12.78
C VAL A 269 -8.43 -14.31 11.36
N THR A 270 -7.41 -13.51 11.06
CA THR A 270 -7.20 -12.96 9.73
C THR A 270 -6.08 -13.73 9.06
N PRO A 271 -6.24 -14.04 7.77
CA PRO A 271 -5.16 -14.56 6.98
C PRO A 271 -3.97 -13.58 6.96
N TYR A 272 -2.84 -14.06 6.57
CA TYR A 272 -1.60 -13.31 6.47
C TYR A 272 -1.74 -12.07 5.58
N VAL A 273 -1.52 -10.89 6.15
CA VAL A 273 -1.49 -9.58 5.47
C VAL A 273 -0.17 -8.90 5.80
N GLU A 274 0.50 -8.39 4.78
CA GLU A 274 1.77 -7.67 4.90
C GLU A 274 1.56 -6.18 4.70
N ILE A 275 2.10 -5.35 5.61
CA ILE A 275 2.03 -3.88 5.51
C ILE A 275 3.45 -3.34 5.65
N ASP A 276 3.95 -2.73 4.58
CA ASP A 276 5.32 -2.25 4.51
C ASP A 276 5.38 -0.74 4.34
N PHE A 277 6.28 -0.10 5.08
CA PHE A 277 6.59 1.32 4.95
C PHE A 277 8.09 1.48 4.68
N TYR A 278 8.41 2.07 3.54
CA TYR A 278 9.80 2.39 3.15
C TYR A 278 9.94 3.88 2.98
N ARG A 279 10.89 4.51 3.70
CA ARG A 279 11.14 5.95 3.68
C ARG A 279 9.87 6.81 3.77
N SER A 280 8.84 6.31 4.45
CA SER A 280 7.54 6.95 4.57
C SER A 280 7.36 7.49 5.99
N GLY A 281 6.82 8.71 6.12
CA GLY A 281 6.63 9.33 7.44
C GLY A 281 6.20 10.78 7.35
N SER A 282 6.28 11.49 8.47
CA SER A 282 6.11 12.94 8.52
C SER A 282 7.47 13.65 8.42
N SER A 283 7.46 14.96 8.15
CA SER A 283 8.67 15.78 8.23
C SER A 283 9.29 15.66 9.63
N GLY A 284 10.46 15.00 9.75
CA GLY A 284 11.16 14.76 11.00
C GLY A 284 11.05 13.36 11.59
N VAL A 285 10.16 12.50 11.10
CA VAL A 285 10.08 11.08 11.49
C VAL A 285 10.06 10.23 10.22
N ASN A 286 11.22 9.81 9.78
CA ASN A 286 11.33 8.90 8.64
C ASN A 286 11.37 7.46 9.13
N TYR A 287 10.34 6.70 8.83
CA TYR A 287 10.40 5.25 8.93
C TYR A 287 11.25 4.75 7.75
N ASN A 288 12.53 4.46 8.00
CA ASN A 288 13.37 3.93 6.93
C ASN A 288 12.88 2.57 6.46
N VAL A 289 12.42 1.74 7.39
CA VAL A 289 11.68 0.50 7.10
C VAL A 289 10.72 0.24 8.25
N TYR A 290 9.48 -0.06 7.94
CA TYR A 290 8.51 -0.63 8.85
C TYR A 290 7.81 -1.74 8.09
N SER A 291 7.77 -2.92 8.67
CA SER A 291 6.97 -4.02 8.15
C SER A 291 6.15 -4.60 9.29
N GLN A 292 4.88 -4.80 9.03
CA GLN A 292 3.98 -5.51 9.94
C GLN A 292 3.42 -6.71 9.19
N ARG A 293 3.74 -7.89 9.70
CA ARG A 293 3.14 -9.13 9.24
C ARG A 293 2.09 -9.56 10.23
N ILE A 294 0.90 -9.76 9.70
CA ILE A 294 -0.24 -10.20 10.49
C ILE A 294 -0.65 -11.54 9.88
N GLY A 295 -0.42 -12.61 10.61
CA GLY A 295 -0.69 -13.96 10.13
C GLY A 295 -1.32 -14.86 11.18
N GLY A 296 -2.07 -15.85 10.73
CA GLY A 296 -2.54 -16.97 11.53
C GLY A 296 -3.44 -16.60 12.70
N ASP A 297 -3.11 -17.16 13.84
CA ASP A 297 -3.78 -16.90 15.10
C ASP A 297 -3.31 -15.59 15.72
N LEU A 298 -4.19 -14.89 16.43
CA LEU A 298 -3.85 -13.69 17.22
C LEU A 298 -2.74 -13.94 18.25
N SER A 299 -2.59 -15.18 18.68
CA SER A 299 -1.54 -15.60 19.61
C SER A 299 -0.14 -15.56 18.99
N GLU A 300 -0.01 -15.54 17.68
CA GLU A 300 1.28 -15.55 16.96
C GLU A 300 1.67 -14.16 16.43
N GLU A 301 0.90 -13.12 16.73
CA GLU A 301 1.16 -11.77 16.22
C GLU A 301 2.37 -11.15 16.89
N THR A 302 3.33 -10.69 16.08
CA THR A 302 4.46 -9.89 16.52
C THR A 302 4.47 -8.56 15.80
N THR A 303 4.59 -7.48 16.57
CA THR A 303 4.67 -6.13 16.03
C THR A 303 6.09 -5.61 16.15
N ILE A 304 6.62 -5.08 15.04
CA ILE A 304 7.92 -4.44 14.98
C ILE A 304 7.76 -3.02 14.45
N VAL A 305 8.26 -2.06 15.21
CA VAL A 305 8.12 -0.64 14.90
C VAL A 305 9.46 0.05 15.07
N ARG A 306 9.86 0.84 14.10
CA ARG A 306 11.01 1.72 14.29
C ARG A 306 10.66 2.85 15.25
N THR A 307 11.49 3.03 16.27
CA THR A 307 11.31 4.05 17.30
C THR A 307 12.63 4.78 17.56
N GLY A 308 12.57 5.99 18.05
CA GLY A 308 13.78 6.74 18.37
C GLY A 308 14.33 6.40 19.75
N GLY A 309 15.65 6.40 19.88
CA GLY A 309 16.37 6.57 21.13
C GLY A 309 16.27 5.48 22.18
N ALA A 310 15.81 4.28 21.87
CA ALA A 310 15.57 3.28 22.91
C ALA A 310 16.85 2.61 23.41
N VAL A 311 17.85 2.39 22.56
CA VAL A 311 19.11 1.71 22.92
C VAL A 311 20.21 2.67 23.24
N ASP A 312 20.50 3.64 22.40
CA ASP A 312 21.65 4.56 22.53
C ASP A 312 21.26 6.01 22.84
N GLY A 313 20.04 6.24 23.30
CA GLY A 313 19.54 7.58 23.61
C GLY A 313 18.71 8.23 22.49
N ALA A 314 18.33 9.48 22.68
CA ALA A 314 17.29 10.14 21.89
C ALA A 314 17.63 10.38 20.41
N THR A 315 18.85 10.19 19.99
CA THR A 315 19.30 10.47 18.62
C THR A 315 19.43 9.25 17.73
N SER A 316 19.47 8.05 18.31
CA SER A 316 19.56 6.81 17.54
C SER A 316 18.18 6.21 17.25
N LEU A 317 18.08 5.39 16.22
CA LEU A 317 16.85 4.73 15.82
C LEU A 317 16.96 3.24 16.14
N SER A 318 16.11 2.78 17.04
CA SER A 318 16.00 1.37 17.43
C SER A 318 14.72 0.75 16.89
N TRP A 319 14.66 -0.58 16.90
CA TRP A 319 13.47 -1.35 16.58
C TRP A 319 12.77 -1.77 17.87
N LYS A 320 11.53 -1.38 18.03
CA LYS A 320 10.67 -1.90 19.10
C LYS A 320 10.02 -3.19 18.62
N VAL A 321 10.24 -4.25 19.35
CA VAL A 321 9.66 -5.57 19.09
C VAL A 321 8.69 -5.92 20.21
N VAL A 322 7.46 -6.29 19.83
CA VAL A 322 6.45 -6.77 20.78
C VAL A 322 6.03 -8.16 20.31
N THR A 323 6.34 -9.20 21.08
CA THR A 323 5.95 -10.56 20.77
C THR A 323 4.54 -10.86 21.23
N ALA A 324 3.86 -11.78 20.55
CA ALA A 324 2.50 -12.20 20.88
C ALA A 324 2.37 -12.84 22.25
N ALA A 325 1.15 -12.92 22.75
CA ALA A 325 0.82 -13.50 24.04
C ALA A 325 0.82 -15.04 24.06
N ALA A 326 1.07 -15.71 22.93
CA ALA A 326 1.10 -17.16 22.84
C ALA A 326 2.26 -17.76 23.63
N SER A 327 2.10 -19.00 24.03
CA SER A 327 3.12 -19.77 24.77
C SER A 327 4.35 -20.10 23.91
N PHE A 328 4.33 -19.88 22.62
CA PHE A 328 5.43 -20.12 21.70
C PHE A 328 5.38 -19.17 20.51
N CYS A 329 6.28 -18.21 20.47
CA CYS A 329 6.48 -17.31 19.33
C CYS A 329 7.78 -17.65 18.65
N ASN A 330 7.74 -18.59 17.73
CA ASN A 330 8.89 -18.86 16.86
C ASN A 330 8.78 -18.02 15.61
N PHE A 331 9.40 -16.87 15.61
CA PHE A 331 9.47 -16.05 14.39
C PHE A 331 10.92 -15.67 14.10
N SER A 332 11.19 -15.56 12.84
CA SER A 332 12.40 -14.92 12.36
C SER A 332 12.01 -13.56 11.81
N PHE A 333 12.88 -12.58 12.02
CA PHE A 333 12.78 -11.27 11.39
C PHE A 333 13.40 -11.31 9.99
N PRO A 334 12.82 -11.89 8.97
CA PRO A 334 13.47 -11.89 7.68
C PRO A 334 13.33 -10.54 6.96
N PHE A 335 12.42 -9.65 7.42
CA PHE A 335 12.13 -8.44 6.67
C PHE A 335 12.03 -7.16 7.50
N GLU A 336 12.11 -7.25 8.80
CA GLU A 336 11.66 -6.22 9.73
C GLU A 336 12.78 -5.58 10.57
N CYS A 337 13.74 -6.32 10.99
CA CYS A 337 15.11 -5.86 11.08
C CYS A 337 15.68 -6.11 9.71
N PRO A 338 16.16 -5.11 8.96
CA PRO A 338 16.64 -5.38 7.63
C PRO A 338 17.63 -6.54 7.76
N PRO A 339 17.34 -7.67 7.11
CA PRO A 339 18.30 -8.73 7.11
C PRO A 339 19.55 -8.14 6.52
N ILE A 340 20.63 -8.23 7.22
CA ILE A 340 21.88 -7.82 6.63
C ILE A 340 22.31 -8.98 5.74
N VAL A 341 22.10 -8.79 4.44
CA VAL A 341 22.74 -9.60 3.43
C VAL A 341 24.12 -9.02 3.19
N PHE A 342 25.14 -9.82 3.39
CA PHE A 342 26.53 -9.39 3.26
C PHE A 342 27.36 -10.45 2.54
N LYS A 343 28.45 -10.00 1.94
CA LYS A 343 29.41 -10.90 1.29
C LYS A 343 30.29 -11.56 2.34
N VAL A 344 30.53 -12.85 2.17
CA VAL A 344 31.47 -13.63 2.94
C VAL A 344 32.57 -14.21 2.04
N THR A 345 33.77 -14.33 2.58
CA THR A 345 34.90 -14.97 1.93
C THR A 345 35.28 -16.24 2.70
N ALA A 346 35.45 -17.33 1.99
CA ALA A 346 35.84 -18.59 2.60
C ALA A 346 37.10 -18.42 3.47
N GLY A 347 37.04 -18.96 4.68
CA GLY A 347 38.12 -18.88 5.65
C GLY A 347 38.31 -17.54 6.36
N THR A 348 37.54 -16.50 6.04
CA THR A 348 37.60 -15.19 6.71
C THR A 348 36.59 -15.16 7.86
N PRO A 349 37.00 -14.94 9.10
CA PRO A 349 36.07 -14.83 10.24
C PRO A 349 35.13 -13.63 10.07
N VAL A 350 33.88 -13.85 10.44
CA VAL A 350 32.80 -12.85 10.43
C VAL A 350 32.12 -12.82 11.77
N THR A 351 31.78 -11.62 12.26
CA THR A 351 30.99 -11.44 13.49
C THR A 351 29.77 -10.58 13.20
N ALA A 352 28.58 -11.12 13.49
CA ALA A 352 27.32 -10.38 13.44
C ALA A 352 26.88 -10.05 14.89
N THR A 353 26.59 -8.79 15.15
CA THR A 353 26.29 -8.26 16.49
C THR A 353 25.02 -7.42 16.48
N VAL A 354 24.19 -7.62 17.50
CA VAL A 354 23.02 -6.80 17.79
C VAL A 354 23.05 -6.37 19.25
N GLU A 355 22.81 -5.10 19.51
CA GLU A 355 22.59 -4.55 20.85
C GLU A 355 21.11 -4.24 21.07
N GLY A 356 20.62 -4.43 22.29
CA GLY A 356 19.22 -4.20 22.61
C GLY A 356 18.96 -3.93 24.08
N VAL A 357 17.72 -3.56 24.37
CA VAL A 357 17.19 -3.34 25.71
C VAL A 357 15.96 -4.19 25.90
N TRP A 358 15.96 -4.98 26.97
CA TRP A 358 14.83 -5.84 27.31
C TRP A 358 13.80 -5.08 28.15
N GLY A 359 12.57 -5.02 27.69
CA GLY A 359 11.52 -4.20 28.33
C GLY A 359 11.13 -4.66 29.73
N ALA A 360 11.30 -5.92 30.07
CA ALA A 360 10.99 -6.48 31.37
C ALA A 360 12.12 -6.35 32.40
N GLY A 361 13.26 -5.74 32.06
CA GLY A 361 14.42 -5.63 32.92
C GLY A 361 15.19 -6.93 33.13
N VAL A 362 14.85 -7.98 32.38
CA VAL A 362 15.46 -9.30 32.46
C VAL A 362 16.17 -9.59 31.15
N VAL A 363 17.39 -10.07 31.20
CA VAL A 363 18.13 -10.48 30.01
C VAL A 363 17.49 -11.77 29.46
N PRO A 364 17.26 -11.87 28.13
CA PRO A 364 16.74 -13.11 27.56
C PRO A 364 17.75 -14.24 27.68
N ASN A 365 17.26 -15.45 27.76
CA ASN A 365 18.10 -16.66 27.74
C ASN A 365 18.49 -17.01 26.28
N ASP A 366 19.44 -17.92 26.11
CA ASP A 366 19.95 -18.35 24.81
C ASP A 366 18.87 -18.90 23.88
N ASP A 367 17.88 -19.56 24.44
CA ASP A 367 16.73 -20.14 23.73
C ASP A 367 15.55 -19.19 23.56
N GLU A 368 15.62 -17.99 24.13
CA GLU A 368 14.58 -16.98 24.04
C GLU A 368 14.86 -15.91 22.98
N CYS A 369 16.13 -15.51 22.80
CA CYS A 369 16.50 -14.51 21.82
C CYS A 369 17.95 -14.73 21.35
N TRP A 370 18.16 -14.78 20.03
CA TRP A 370 19.49 -15.06 19.46
C TRP A 370 19.66 -14.43 18.08
N VAL A 371 20.88 -14.36 17.60
CA VAL A 371 21.23 -14.04 16.21
C VAL A 371 21.57 -15.32 15.48
N ASP A 372 21.05 -15.54 14.32
CA ASP A 372 21.51 -16.58 13.42
C ASP A 372 22.04 -16.03 12.09
N VAL A 373 22.88 -16.81 11.45
CA VAL A 373 23.43 -16.49 10.14
C VAL A 373 23.23 -17.69 9.22
N GLU A 374 22.73 -17.44 8.03
CA GLU A 374 22.54 -18.46 7.00
C GLU A 374 23.35 -18.11 5.76
N TYR A 375 23.92 -19.13 5.11
CA TYR A 375 24.57 -18.97 3.83
C TYR A 375 23.52 -19.03 2.70
N LEU A 376 23.50 -18.03 1.83
CA LEU A 376 22.52 -17.90 0.74
C LEU A 376 23.02 -18.39 -0.63
N GLY A 377 24.27 -18.80 -0.75
CA GLY A 377 24.88 -19.19 -1.99
C GLY A 377 25.91 -18.18 -2.51
N ASP A 378 26.54 -18.47 -3.63
CA ASP A 378 27.50 -17.58 -4.24
C ASP A 378 26.82 -16.48 -5.08
N ALA A 379 27.59 -15.42 -5.41
CA ALA A 379 27.10 -14.29 -6.18
C ALA A 379 26.74 -14.62 -7.64
N SER A 380 27.21 -15.76 -8.16
CA SER A 380 26.93 -16.23 -9.50
C SER A 380 25.67 -17.09 -9.60
N SER A 381 25.17 -17.54 -8.46
CA SER A 381 23.94 -18.32 -8.33
C SER A 381 23.10 -17.80 -7.18
N PRO A 382 22.49 -16.61 -7.31
CA PRO A 382 21.73 -15.99 -6.22
C PRO A 382 20.45 -16.75 -5.83
N GLN A 383 20.05 -17.74 -6.58
CA GLN A 383 19.03 -18.72 -6.21
C GLN A 383 19.68 -19.98 -5.61
N GLY A 384 20.90 -19.84 -5.13
CA GLY A 384 21.58 -20.90 -4.45
C GLY A 384 20.66 -21.51 -3.42
N ALA A 385 20.51 -22.81 -3.52
CA ALA A 385 19.81 -23.57 -2.55
C ALA A 385 20.23 -23.08 -1.16
N PHE A 386 19.30 -22.93 -0.30
CA PHE A 386 19.50 -22.87 1.14
C PHE A 386 20.51 -24.00 1.47
N VAL A 387 21.73 -23.61 1.72
CA VAL A 387 22.78 -24.59 2.02
C VAL A 387 22.66 -25.05 3.45
N SER A 388 21.90 -24.30 4.24
CA SER A 388 21.54 -24.68 5.57
C SER A 388 20.30 -25.54 5.55
N ASP A 389 20.49 -26.78 5.53
CA ASP A 389 19.46 -27.78 5.78
C ASP A 389 19.34 -28.12 7.25
N GLY A 390 20.09 -27.48 8.09
CA GLY A 390 20.09 -27.77 9.48
C GLY A 390 20.87 -26.79 10.32
N LYS A 391 20.75 -26.94 11.59
CA LYS A 391 21.45 -26.14 12.61
C LYS A 391 22.97 -26.10 12.45
N ALA A 392 23.54 -26.98 11.66
CA ALA A 392 24.98 -26.99 11.40
C ALA A 392 25.42 -25.73 10.61
N ASP A 393 24.56 -25.17 9.81
CA ASP A 393 24.82 -23.98 9.02
C ASP A 393 24.24 -22.72 9.66
N LEU A 394 23.46 -22.88 10.71
CA LEU A 394 22.92 -21.81 11.54
C LEU A 394 23.85 -21.62 12.74
N LEU A 395 24.45 -20.47 12.82
CA LEU A 395 25.30 -20.11 13.93
C LEU A 395 24.50 -19.28 14.92
N THR A 396 24.19 -19.90 16.07
CA THR A 396 23.39 -19.28 17.11
C THR A 396 24.30 -18.53 18.07
N ALA A 397 23.90 -17.34 18.46
CA ALA A 397 24.65 -16.56 19.45
C ALA A 397 24.73 -17.31 20.79
N ALA A 398 25.85 -17.15 21.46
CA ALA A 398 25.99 -17.48 22.85
C ALA A 398 25.08 -16.59 23.71
N ALA A 399 24.99 -16.93 24.99
CA ALA A 399 24.21 -16.21 25.98
C ALA A 399 24.35 -14.69 25.87
N PRO A 400 23.22 -13.93 25.91
CA PRO A 400 23.26 -12.51 25.89
C PRO A 400 24.05 -11.91 27.04
N GLN A 401 24.76 -10.84 26.77
CA GLN A 401 25.53 -10.16 27.79
C GLN A 401 24.79 -8.94 28.31
N THR A 402 24.66 -8.82 29.61
CA THR A 402 24.15 -7.62 30.27
C THR A 402 25.22 -6.53 30.22
N ALA A 403 24.89 -5.34 29.72
CA ALA A 403 25.90 -4.33 29.48
C ALA A 403 25.67 -2.99 30.18
N SER A 404 24.48 -2.68 30.68
CA SER A 404 24.16 -1.29 31.06
C SER A 404 23.25 -1.14 32.27
N THR A 405 23.47 -0.07 33.03
CA THR A 405 22.55 0.44 34.05
C THR A 405 21.69 1.60 33.55
N ALA A 406 21.85 2.03 32.30
CA ALA A 406 21.05 3.10 31.71
C ALA A 406 19.61 2.67 31.49
N THR A 407 18.65 3.55 31.71
CA THR A 407 17.21 3.29 31.48
C THR A 407 16.84 3.59 30.04
N TRP A 408 16.36 2.58 29.32
CA TRP A 408 15.92 2.70 27.93
C TRP A 408 14.57 2.03 27.72
N GLY A 409 13.64 2.70 27.09
CA GLY A 409 12.31 2.16 26.88
C GLY A 409 11.60 1.70 28.14
N GLY A 410 11.98 2.24 29.30
CA GLY A 410 11.47 1.81 30.59
C GLY A 410 12.28 0.67 31.25
N SER A 411 13.37 0.21 30.63
CA SER A 411 14.25 -0.85 31.14
C SER A 411 15.63 -0.33 31.50
N THR A 412 16.26 -0.91 32.51
CA THR A 412 17.65 -0.69 32.88
C THR A 412 18.59 -1.77 32.35
N THR A 413 18.07 -2.77 31.66
CA THR A 413 18.83 -3.92 31.20
C THR A 413 19.12 -3.85 29.71
N LYS A 414 20.36 -3.68 29.37
CA LYS A 414 20.90 -3.76 28.02
C LYS A 414 21.48 -5.14 27.78
N PHE A 415 21.29 -5.70 26.60
CA PHE A 415 21.88 -6.95 26.17
C PHE A 415 22.63 -6.80 24.85
N LYS A 416 23.54 -7.73 24.59
CA LYS A 416 24.28 -7.85 23.35
C LYS A 416 24.20 -9.30 22.88
N LEU A 417 23.77 -9.50 21.65
CA LEU A 417 23.82 -10.77 20.95
C LEU A 417 24.92 -10.72 19.91
N ALA A 418 25.78 -11.72 19.88
CA ALA A 418 26.86 -11.81 18.91
C ALA A 418 27.05 -13.25 18.47
N VAL A 419 27.21 -13.45 17.17
CA VAL A 419 27.60 -14.72 16.58
C VAL A 419 28.86 -14.53 15.74
N ALA A 420 29.87 -15.34 15.99
CA ALA A 420 31.09 -15.38 15.23
C ALA A 420 31.17 -16.70 14.46
N PHE A 421 31.56 -16.63 13.19
CA PHE A 421 31.70 -17.81 12.34
C PHE A 421 32.78 -17.60 11.28
N THR A 422 33.25 -18.72 10.74
CA THR A 422 34.17 -18.72 9.60
C THR A 422 33.51 -19.47 8.45
N PRO A 423 33.09 -18.80 7.38
CA PRO A 423 32.41 -19.45 6.28
C PRO A 423 33.32 -20.44 5.56
N ALA A 424 32.79 -21.61 5.22
CA ALA A 424 33.51 -22.60 4.45
C ALA A 424 33.58 -22.27 2.95
N GLN A 425 32.65 -21.42 2.48
CA GLN A 425 32.53 -21.01 1.09
C GLN A 425 32.34 -19.50 0.97
N SER A 426 32.84 -18.93 -0.11
CA SER A 426 32.59 -17.53 -0.45
C SER A 426 31.21 -17.36 -1.08
N GLY A 427 30.52 -16.26 -0.79
CA GLY A 427 29.21 -15.97 -1.35
C GLY A 427 28.45 -14.92 -0.57
N LEU A 428 27.13 -15.06 -0.51
CA LEU A 428 26.25 -14.21 0.27
C LEU A 428 25.80 -14.94 1.54
N ALA A 429 25.81 -14.24 2.65
CA ALA A 429 25.24 -14.66 3.92
C ALA A 429 24.15 -13.68 4.39
N TYR A 430 23.32 -14.14 5.25
CA TYR A 430 22.14 -13.46 5.75
C TYR A 430 22.11 -13.60 7.27
N ALA A 431 22.10 -12.48 7.96
CA ALA A 431 22.00 -12.48 9.42
C ALA A 431 20.66 -11.93 9.89
N ARG A 432 20.10 -12.51 10.92
CA ARG A 432 18.81 -12.14 11.50
C ARG A 432 18.76 -12.33 13.00
N VAL A 433 17.88 -11.59 13.66
CA VAL A 433 17.53 -11.80 15.06
C VAL A 433 16.30 -12.70 15.14
N LYS A 434 16.31 -13.66 16.04
CA LYS A 434 15.16 -14.51 16.37
C LYS A 434 14.80 -14.34 17.84
N CYS A 435 13.50 -14.42 18.14
CA CYS A 435 13.01 -14.41 19.51
C CYS A 435 11.85 -15.41 19.64
N ALA A 436 11.94 -16.29 20.61
CA ALA A 436 10.92 -17.28 20.93
C ALA A 436 10.16 -16.97 22.24
N LYS A 437 10.49 -15.85 22.91
CA LYS A 437 9.82 -15.45 24.14
C LYS A 437 8.49 -14.78 23.88
N PRO A 438 7.38 -15.32 24.39
CA PRO A 438 6.05 -14.73 24.21
C PRO A 438 5.82 -13.53 25.14
N ALA A 439 4.80 -12.72 24.81
CA ALA A 439 4.25 -11.64 25.61
C ALA A 439 5.31 -10.64 26.13
N THR A 440 6.28 -10.30 25.30
CA THR A 440 7.38 -9.45 25.72
C THR A 440 7.60 -8.26 24.77
N THR A 441 8.22 -7.23 25.31
CA THR A 441 8.67 -6.07 24.54
C THR A 441 10.16 -5.88 24.72
N PHE A 442 10.86 -5.69 23.62
CA PHE A 442 12.28 -5.34 23.66
C PHE A 442 12.63 -4.38 22.51
N TYR A 443 13.77 -3.77 22.58
CA TYR A 443 14.27 -2.82 21.61
C TYR A 443 15.63 -3.30 21.13
N ILE A 444 15.87 -3.25 19.85
CA ILE A 444 17.15 -3.62 19.24
C ILE A 444 17.65 -2.54 18.29
N ASP A 445 18.94 -2.38 18.22
CA ASP A 445 19.61 -1.54 17.23
C ASP A 445 19.86 -2.29 15.91
N PRO A 446 20.13 -1.56 14.83
CA PRO A 446 20.60 -2.18 13.61
C PRO A 446 21.78 -3.12 13.86
N MET A 447 21.74 -4.30 13.26
CA MET A 447 22.80 -5.28 13.34
C MET A 447 24.09 -4.74 12.69
N VAL A 448 25.21 -5.01 13.31
CA VAL A 448 26.56 -4.69 12.79
C VAL A 448 27.23 -5.98 12.38
N VAL A 449 27.73 -6.05 11.16
CA VAL A 449 28.52 -7.18 10.66
C VAL A 449 29.94 -6.70 10.43
N GLN A 450 30.88 -7.37 11.05
CA GLN A 450 32.33 -7.16 10.89
C GLN A 450 32.92 -8.37 10.18
N THR A 451 33.63 -8.12 9.10
CA THR A 451 34.34 -9.12 8.29
C THR A 451 35.84 -8.95 8.39
#